data_7a9ad3d38d2d000005a7f2daa3fd320e
#
_entry.id   7a9ad3d38d2d000005a7f2daa3fd320e
#
_cell.length_a   1.000
_cell.length_b   1.000
_cell.length_c   1.000
_cell.angle_alpha   90.00
_cell.angle_beta   90.00
_cell.angle_gamma   90.00
#
_symmetry.space_group_name_H-M   'P 1'
#
loop_
_entity.id
_entity.type
_entity.pdbx_description
1 polymer ?
#
loop_
_entity_poly.entity_id
_entity_poly.type
_entity_poly.pdbx_seq_one_letter_code
_entity_poly.pdbx_strand_id
1 'polypeptide(L)'
;MKQALDFKDKKVPINLLLKCHDVNTTKSFYEEILEFNVFDSENGTCTVEKEGGAIIFTSEELWAGYPNCTGTIYFFIEDVDSYYESIKDKAIVKWPLQDMSYGTREFGIKDYDEYTLAFAKRR
;
A
#
# COMPACT_ATOMS: atom_id res chain seq x y z
N MET A 1 1.43 -13.87 11.16
CA MET A 1 0.46 -12.80 10.86
C MET A 1 0.27 -11.91 12.09
N LYS A 2 0.27 -10.63 11.89
CA LYS A 2 0.03 -9.70 12.98
C LYS A 2 -1.44 -9.64 13.34
N GLN A 3 -1.73 -9.37 14.60
CA GLN A 3 -3.10 -9.24 15.05
C GLN A 3 -3.59 -7.82 14.81
N ALA A 4 -4.86 -7.68 14.44
CA ALA A 4 -5.45 -6.38 14.22
C ALA A 4 -5.37 -5.49 15.47
N LEU A 5 -5.40 -6.13 16.66
CA LEU A 5 -5.31 -5.41 17.92
C LEU A 5 -3.99 -4.66 18.04
N ASP A 6 -2.88 -5.29 17.60
CA ASP A 6 -1.58 -4.64 17.66
C ASP A 6 -1.54 -3.34 16.84
N PHE A 7 -2.17 -3.39 15.68
CA PHE A 7 -2.24 -2.19 14.84
C PHE A 7 -3.14 -1.12 15.45
N LYS A 8 -4.28 -1.54 15.99
CA LYS A 8 -5.24 -0.59 16.59
C LYS A 8 -4.65 0.17 17.77
N ASP A 9 -3.71 -0.44 18.48
CA ASP A 9 -3.08 0.19 19.63
C ASP A 9 -2.02 1.21 19.23
N LYS A 10 -1.63 1.24 17.97
CA LYS A 10 -0.62 2.18 17.49
C LYS A 10 -1.29 3.46 17.04
N LYS A 11 -0.62 4.57 17.33
CA LYS A 11 -1.08 5.87 16.83
C LYS A 11 -0.53 6.07 15.43
N VAL A 12 -1.42 6.27 14.48
CA VAL A 12 -1.07 6.59 13.11
C VAL A 12 -1.60 7.99 12.85
N PRO A 13 -0.71 8.99 12.65
CA PRO A 13 -1.14 10.39 12.56
C PRO A 13 -1.96 10.71 11.33
N ILE A 14 -1.81 9.93 10.26
CA ILE A 14 -2.60 10.12 9.04
C ILE A 14 -3.15 8.76 8.62
N ASN A 15 -4.46 8.72 8.34
CA ASN A 15 -5.11 7.53 7.82
C ASN A 15 -5.75 7.88 6.49
N LEU A 16 -5.52 7.03 5.49
CA LEU A 16 -6.17 7.15 4.20
C LEU A 16 -7.29 6.11 4.14
N LEU A 17 -8.47 6.55 3.73
CA LEU A 17 -9.58 5.64 3.44
C LEU A 17 -9.86 5.75 1.95
N LEU A 18 -9.60 4.67 1.23
CA LEU A 18 -9.69 4.67 -0.23
C LEU A 18 -10.69 3.63 -0.71
N LYS A 19 -11.30 3.91 -1.85
CA LYS A 19 -12.24 2.99 -2.48
C LYS A 19 -11.47 1.87 -3.18
N CYS A 20 -11.95 0.64 -3.05
CA CYS A 20 -11.45 -0.48 -3.85
C CYS A 20 -12.63 -1.16 -4.54
N HIS A 21 -12.34 -1.96 -5.56
CA HIS A 21 -13.38 -2.68 -6.29
C HIS A 21 -13.93 -3.83 -5.47
N ASP A 22 -13.06 -4.58 -4.82
CA ASP A 22 -13.46 -5.75 -4.03
C ASP A 22 -12.47 -5.95 -2.90
N VAL A 23 -12.97 -5.87 -1.65
CA VAL A 23 -12.10 -5.93 -0.47
C VAL A 23 -11.30 -7.22 -0.41
N ASN A 24 -11.92 -8.36 -0.74
CA ASN A 24 -11.20 -9.62 -0.66
C ASN A 24 -10.05 -9.71 -1.66
N THR A 25 -10.26 -9.23 -2.88
CA THR A 25 -9.21 -9.22 -3.87
C THR A 25 -8.09 -8.25 -3.48
N THR A 26 -8.46 -7.09 -2.96
CA THR A 26 -7.48 -6.11 -2.48
C THR A 26 -6.65 -6.68 -1.34
N LYS A 27 -7.27 -7.37 -0.38
CA LYS A 27 -6.56 -8.01 0.71
C LYS A 27 -5.55 -9.02 0.19
N SER A 28 -5.98 -9.88 -0.73
CA SER A 28 -5.08 -10.90 -1.29
C SER A 28 -3.91 -10.28 -2.03
N PHE A 29 -4.16 -9.23 -2.79
CA PHE A 29 -3.10 -8.56 -3.52
C PHE A 29 -2.05 -7.98 -2.57
N TYR A 30 -2.50 -7.28 -1.54
CA TYR A 30 -1.56 -6.65 -0.60
C TYR A 30 -0.82 -7.69 0.22
N GLU A 31 -1.49 -8.76 0.63
CA GLU A 31 -0.83 -9.78 1.45
C GLU A 31 0.09 -10.67 0.63
N GLU A 32 -0.39 -11.19 -0.50
CA GLU A 32 0.33 -12.21 -1.25
C GLU A 32 1.33 -11.64 -2.25
N ILE A 33 0.99 -10.53 -2.88
CA ILE A 33 1.85 -9.93 -3.89
C ILE A 33 2.79 -8.91 -3.27
N LEU A 34 2.26 -8.00 -2.46
CA LEU A 34 3.04 -6.91 -1.91
C LEU A 34 3.63 -7.20 -0.53
N GLU A 35 3.24 -8.31 0.10
CA GLU A 35 3.80 -8.73 1.39
C GLU A 35 3.54 -7.72 2.52
N PHE A 36 2.38 -7.08 2.49
CA PHE A 36 1.93 -6.19 3.56
C PHE A 36 1.31 -7.02 4.67
N ASN A 37 1.25 -6.43 5.85
CA ASN A 37 0.38 -6.93 6.92
C ASN A 37 -1.04 -6.49 6.60
N VAL A 38 -2.00 -7.42 6.69
CA VAL A 38 -3.39 -7.14 6.33
C VAL A 38 -4.27 -7.48 7.51
N PHE A 39 -5.17 -6.56 7.86
CA PHE A 39 -6.08 -6.70 8.97
C PHE A 39 -7.51 -6.54 8.49
N ASP A 40 -8.39 -7.44 8.94
CA ASP A 40 -9.82 -7.26 8.70
C ASP A 40 -10.34 -6.15 9.60
N SER A 41 -11.19 -5.31 9.03
CA SER A 41 -11.87 -4.26 9.77
C SER A 41 -13.36 -4.48 9.67
N GLU A 42 -14.12 -3.71 10.43
CA GLU A 42 -15.57 -3.83 10.42
C GLU A 42 -16.16 -3.25 9.15
N ASN A 43 -17.40 -3.64 8.84
CA ASN A 43 -18.21 -3.06 7.77
C ASN A 43 -17.57 -3.18 6.38
N GLY A 44 -16.99 -4.35 6.08
CA GLY A 44 -16.47 -4.59 4.75
C GLY A 44 -15.27 -3.76 4.39
N THR A 45 -14.44 -3.40 5.36
CA THR A 45 -13.20 -2.69 5.13
C THR A 45 -12.01 -3.58 5.48
N CYS A 46 -10.84 -3.19 5.02
CA CYS A 46 -9.60 -3.82 5.47
C CYS A 46 -8.52 -2.75 5.61
N THR A 47 -7.53 -3.06 6.45
CA THR A 47 -6.38 -2.17 6.62
C THR A 47 -5.14 -2.91 6.14
N VAL A 48 -4.33 -2.25 5.33
CA VAL A 48 -3.05 -2.79 4.88
C VAL A 48 -1.95 -1.91 5.46
N GLU A 49 -0.88 -2.55 5.95
CA GLU A 49 0.16 -1.84 6.70
C GLU A 49 1.54 -2.36 6.31
N LYS A 50 2.49 -1.43 6.19
CA LYS A 50 3.89 -1.78 5.98
C LYS A 50 4.76 -0.74 6.67
N GLU A 51 5.57 -1.21 7.62
CA GLU A 51 6.55 -0.39 8.34
C GLU A 51 5.96 0.92 8.87
N GLY A 52 4.74 0.83 9.39
CA GLY A 52 4.08 1.98 10.01
C GLY A 52 3.15 2.76 9.11
N GLY A 53 3.25 2.57 7.78
CA GLY A 53 2.33 3.21 6.85
C GLY A 53 1.09 2.36 6.64
N ALA A 54 -0.08 2.97 6.59
CA ALA A 54 -1.32 2.21 6.50
C ALA A 54 -2.33 2.87 5.59
N ILE A 55 -3.12 2.03 4.92
CA ILE A 55 -4.26 2.45 4.10
C ILE A 55 -5.45 1.59 4.49
N ILE A 56 -6.61 2.22 4.63
CA ILE A 56 -7.87 1.51 4.85
C ILE A 56 -8.62 1.48 3.53
N PHE A 57 -9.06 0.31 3.11
CA PHE A 57 -9.83 0.16 1.86
C PHE A 57 -11.26 -0.21 2.16
N THR A 58 -12.17 0.34 1.36
CA THR A 58 -13.59 -0.01 1.44
C THR A 58 -14.14 -0.19 0.02
N SER A 59 -15.04 -1.18 -0.14
CA SER A 59 -15.76 -1.34 -1.39
C SER A 59 -17.13 -0.67 -1.35
N GLU A 60 -17.47 0.02 -0.27
CA GLU A 60 -18.71 0.73 -0.16
C GLU A 60 -18.75 1.94 -1.08
N GLU A 61 -19.95 2.29 -1.54
CA GLU A 61 -20.13 3.41 -2.48
C GLU A 61 -20.23 4.72 -1.71
N LEU A 62 -19.13 5.11 -1.06
CA LEU A 62 -19.08 6.36 -0.33
C LEU A 62 -18.85 7.56 -1.24
N TRP A 63 -18.21 7.32 -2.37
CA TRP A 63 -17.90 8.36 -3.36
C TRP A 63 -18.33 7.90 -4.74
N ALA A 64 -18.69 8.85 -5.59
CA ALA A 64 -19.06 8.52 -6.98
C ALA A 64 -17.83 8.16 -7.80
N GLY A 65 -17.99 7.25 -8.77
CA GLY A 65 -16.95 6.93 -9.73
C GLY A 65 -16.08 5.75 -9.36
N TYR A 66 -15.08 5.54 -10.18
CA TYR A 66 -14.13 4.43 -9.99
C TYR A 66 -13.08 4.80 -8.94
N PRO A 67 -12.37 3.79 -8.37
CA PRO A 67 -11.23 4.09 -7.52
C PRO A 67 -10.25 5.00 -8.27
N ASN A 68 -9.89 6.12 -7.65
CA ASN A 68 -9.04 7.11 -8.30
C ASN A 68 -8.37 7.99 -7.28
N CYS A 69 -7.09 8.23 -7.50
CA CYS A 69 -6.32 9.16 -6.69
C CYS A 69 -5.26 9.78 -7.58
N THR A 70 -5.37 11.09 -7.79
CA THR A 70 -4.35 11.80 -8.55
C THR A 70 -3.17 12.05 -7.64
N GLY A 71 -2.14 11.21 -7.75
CA GLY A 71 -0.96 11.35 -6.92
C GLY A 71 -0.31 10.01 -6.63
N THR A 72 0.71 10.07 -5.80
CA THR A 72 1.48 8.91 -5.40
C THR A 72 1.45 8.78 -3.88
N ILE A 73 1.22 7.57 -3.41
CA ILE A 73 1.27 7.29 -1.97
C ILE A 73 2.65 6.71 -1.69
N TYR A 74 3.44 7.42 -0.88
CA TYR A 74 4.81 7.01 -0.55
C TYR A 74 4.86 6.23 0.75
N PHE A 75 5.51 5.07 0.67
CA PHE A 75 5.87 4.29 1.85
C PHE A 75 7.38 4.36 2.00
N PHE A 76 7.84 4.85 3.14
CA PHE A 76 9.29 4.88 3.44
C PHE A 76 9.63 3.59 4.17
N ILE A 77 10.55 2.82 3.60
CA ILE A 77 10.90 1.49 4.12
C ILE A 77 12.42 1.37 4.25
N GLU A 78 12.85 0.42 5.10
CA GLU A 78 14.27 0.27 5.41
C GLU A 78 15.07 -0.36 4.28
N ASP A 79 14.59 -1.46 3.72
CA ASP A 79 15.34 -2.21 2.72
C ASP A 79 14.62 -2.21 1.39
N VAL A 80 14.70 -1.07 0.71
CA VAL A 80 13.99 -0.89 -0.56
C VAL A 80 14.53 -1.81 -1.64
N ASP A 81 15.83 -2.11 -1.62
CA ASP A 81 16.44 -2.98 -2.63
C ASP A 81 15.91 -4.39 -2.57
N SER A 82 15.92 -4.99 -1.38
CA SER A 82 15.42 -6.36 -1.23
C SER A 82 13.93 -6.44 -1.50
N TYR A 83 13.18 -5.43 -1.07
CA TYR A 83 11.75 -5.43 -1.31
C TYR A 83 11.43 -5.36 -2.81
N TYR A 84 12.14 -4.50 -3.53
CA TYR A 84 11.98 -4.43 -4.99
C TYR A 84 12.22 -5.79 -5.64
N GLU A 85 13.32 -6.45 -5.26
CA GLU A 85 13.63 -7.76 -5.84
C GLU A 85 12.54 -8.78 -5.56
N SER A 86 11.90 -8.71 -4.40
CA SER A 86 10.88 -9.70 -4.03
C SER A 86 9.56 -9.49 -4.77
N ILE A 87 9.25 -8.27 -5.23
CA ILE A 87 7.92 -8.01 -5.82
C ILE A 87 7.94 -7.59 -7.28
N LYS A 88 9.08 -7.26 -7.84
CA LYS A 88 9.15 -6.65 -9.18
C LYS A 88 8.54 -7.50 -10.29
N ASP A 89 8.59 -8.83 -10.16
CA ASP A 89 8.05 -9.73 -11.17
C ASP A 89 6.58 -10.08 -10.92
N LYS A 90 6.03 -9.67 -9.78
CA LYS A 90 4.65 -9.97 -9.40
C LYS A 90 3.72 -8.77 -9.52
N ALA A 91 4.27 -7.57 -9.45
CA ALA A 91 3.51 -6.34 -9.49
C ALA A 91 3.79 -5.58 -10.79
N ILE A 92 2.89 -4.66 -11.12
CA ILE A 92 3.10 -3.78 -12.28
C ILE A 92 3.99 -2.63 -11.84
N VAL A 93 5.23 -2.63 -12.32
CA VAL A 93 6.21 -1.60 -11.96
C VAL A 93 5.99 -0.39 -12.86
N LYS A 94 5.77 0.77 -12.26
CA LYS A 94 5.61 2.03 -13.00
C LYS A 94 6.95 2.70 -13.25
N TRP A 95 7.85 2.67 -12.26
CA TRP A 95 9.23 3.07 -12.49
C TRP A 95 10.13 2.16 -11.67
N PRO A 96 11.28 1.75 -12.25
CA PRO A 96 12.16 0.78 -11.59
C PRO A 96 12.95 1.43 -10.46
N LEU A 97 13.55 0.57 -9.63
CA LEU A 97 14.39 1.02 -8.53
C LEU A 97 15.53 1.88 -9.04
N GLN A 98 15.65 3.09 -8.50
CA GLN A 98 16.66 4.04 -8.94
C GLN A 98 16.86 5.13 -7.91
N ASP A 99 17.99 5.80 -7.99
CA ASP A 99 18.29 6.97 -7.18
C ASP A 99 17.67 8.21 -7.84
N MET A 100 16.87 8.93 -7.07
CA MET A 100 16.20 10.12 -7.56
C MET A 100 17.00 11.37 -7.23
N SER A 101 16.85 12.39 -8.06
CA SER A 101 17.55 13.66 -7.84
C SER A 101 17.12 14.37 -6.56
N TYR A 102 15.95 14.03 -6.05
CA TYR A 102 15.42 14.67 -4.83
C TYR A 102 15.73 13.90 -3.55
N GLY A 103 16.66 12.97 -3.60
CA GLY A 103 17.26 12.41 -2.38
C GLY A 103 16.70 11.08 -1.89
N THR A 104 15.97 10.37 -2.73
CA THR A 104 15.50 9.02 -2.38
C THR A 104 16.04 7.99 -3.34
N ARG A 105 16.08 6.74 -2.87
CA ARG A 105 16.19 5.57 -3.72
C ARG A 105 14.84 4.89 -3.68
N GLU A 106 14.19 4.77 -4.83
CA GLU A 106 12.79 4.36 -4.84
C GLU A 106 12.37 3.64 -6.10
N PHE A 107 11.22 2.98 -6.03
CA PHE A 107 10.51 2.46 -7.20
C PHE A 107 9.02 2.68 -7.00
N GLY A 108 8.27 2.59 -8.09
CA GLY A 108 6.82 2.76 -8.03
C GLY A 108 6.08 1.62 -8.69
N ILE A 109 4.93 1.30 -8.15
CA ILE A 109 4.06 0.25 -8.69
C ILE A 109 2.63 0.76 -8.82
N LYS A 110 1.83 -0.01 -9.53
CA LYS A 110 0.38 0.18 -9.60
C LYS A 110 -0.25 -0.95 -8.82
N ASP A 111 -1.15 -0.63 -7.87
CA ASP A 111 -1.82 -1.69 -7.13
C ASP A 111 -3.02 -2.24 -7.92
N TYR A 112 -3.76 -3.18 -7.31
CA TYR A 112 -4.88 -3.83 -7.98
C TYR A 112 -5.95 -2.83 -8.44
N ASP A 113 -6.17 -1.77 -7.67
CA ASP A 113 -7.16 -0.74 -7.97
C ASP A 113 -6.56 0.44 -8.72
N GLU A 114 -5.34 0.29 -9.24
CA GLU A 114 -4.62 1.28 -10.05
C GLU A 114 -4.11 2.50 -9.27
N TYR A 115 -4.06 2.38 -7.95
CA TYR A 115 -3.38 3.41 -7.15
C TYR A 115 -1.88 3.31 -7.36
N THR A 116 -1.22 4.47 -7.40
CA THR A 116 0.23 4.51 -7.55
C THR A 116 0.87 4.52 -6.16
N LEU A 117 1.69 3.52 -5.90
CA LEU A 117 2.44 3.43 -4.65
C LEU A 117 3.93 3.56 -4.96
N ALA A 118 4.64 4.34 -4.16
CA ALA A 118 6.09 4.39 -4.23
C ALA A 118 6.66 3.86 -2.93
N PHE A 119 7.75 3.12 -3.05
CA PHE A 119 8.49 2.61 -1.89
C PHE A 119 9.87 3.23 -1.95
N ALA A 120 10.25 3.91 -0.89
CA ALA A 120 11.41 4.79 -0.91
C ALA A 120 12.25 4.65 0.34
N LYS A 121 13.53 4.95 0.19
CA LYS A 121 14.45 5.12 1.31
C LYS A 121 15.21 6.42 1.08
N ARG A 122 15.34 7.23 2.10
CA ARG A 122 16.10 8.47 1.99
C ARG A 122 17.59 8.16 1.87
N ARG A 123 18.26 8.87 1.01
CA ARG A 123 19.71 8.71 0.82
C ARG A 123 20.46 9.73 1.64
#